data_880d4744fa7fa75c99f1149f47c3e70c
#
_entry.id   880d4744fa7fa75c99f1149f47c3e70c
#
_cell.length_a   1.000
_cell.length_b   1.000
_cell.length_c   1.000
_cell.angle_alpha   90.00
_cell.angle_beta   90.00
_cell.angle_gamma   90.00
#
_symmetry.space_group_name_H-M   'P 1'
#
loop_
_entity.id
_entity.type
_entity.pdbx_description
1 polymer ?
#
loop_
_entity_poly.entity_id
_entity_poly.type
_entity_poly.pdbx_seq_one_letter_code
_entity_poly.pdbx_strand_id
1 'polypeptide(L)'
;MKTKYFKLVSICLVSFFLLSSCLGDLDTLPLDDNELVGEKVYSTPEGYIGVLAKCYASLIQTGQKGGDGGNGDVPGIDEGYSGYTRALFYLQEACTDEIVFHSGGSHGSLSLLYMNWDPSTKIICYSYYRLYMAINYCNEFLRESTEGKLKDRGVYDALQAEMPYYRAEARFIRAYCYSMICDLYGSGPFIDETMDVGTIPHQKTRQEIYDYVVSETEELTTLLKEPKRNEYGRVDRVSAWFLLARVYLNAETWVGKNEYTNAYKYAKKVITEGNYPLASDYRHIFLADNNTCSEIIWPLVQDADYAQSSAGTNFLIKALMNGPMDSYVKTGVGSRGWGNARVKVALVDKFDEADQTFYENDPWGDNKKDKRAQFFTIGHTKETWVEGKAFQKTFENGYACIKWRNVTKDRKELVDGGTKYSSVDLPMFRTADAYLMAAEAILRGAAEGTRAEAL
;
A
#
# COMPACT_ATOMS: atom_id res chain seq x y z
N MET A 1 -50.61 -56.97 -18.49
CA MET A 1 -50.28 -55.55 -18.62
C MET A 1 -50.12 -54.81 -17.26
N LYS A 2 -51.01 -54.98 -16.30
CA LYS A 2 -50.98 -54.25 -14.99
C LYS A 2 -49.71 -54.46 -14.16
N THR A 3 -49.11 -55.64 -14.20
CA THR A 3 -47.89 -55.96 -13.42
C THR A 3 -46.58 -55.29 -13.95
N LYS A 4 -46.51 -54.97 -15.24
CA LYS A 4 -45.36 -54.27 -15.84
C LYS A 4 -45.35 -52.78 -15.47
N TYR A 5 -46.54 -52.17 -15.44
CA TYR A 5 -46.65 -50.75 -15.04
C TYR A 5 -46.32 -50.55 -13.52
N PHE A 6 -46.77 -51.51 -12.69
CA PHE A 6 -46.52 -51.48 -11.28
C PHE A 6 -44.99 -51.55 -10.97
N LYS A 7 -44.26 -52.44 -11.69
CA LYS A 7 -42.80 -52.51 -11.58
C LYS A 7 -42.07 -51.23 -12.07
N LEU A 8 -42.59 -50.62 -13.15
CA LEU A 8 -42.05 -49.41 -13.70
C LEU A 8 -42.24 -48.21 -12.74
N VAL A 9 -43.45 -48.10 -12.17
CA VAL A 9 -43.74 -47.04 -11.15
C VAL A 9 -42.94 -47.23 -9.88
N SER A 10 -42.75 -48.49 -9.41
CA SER A 10 -41.90 -48.77 -8.25
C SER A 10 -40.44 -48.43 -8.51
N ILE A 11 -39.90 -48.69 -9.71
CA ILE A 11 -38.52 -48.33 -10.07
C ILE A 11 -38.38 -46.82 -10.16
N CYS A 12 -39.34 -46.08 -10.75
CA CYS A 12 -39.31 -44.61 -10.78
C CYS A 12 -39.41 -43.99 -9.39
N LEU A 13 -40.24 -44.53 -8.49
CA LEU A 13 -40.31 -44.05 -7.10
C LEU A 13 -38.99 -44.29 -6.33
N VAL A 14 -38.38 -45.46 -6.48
CA VAL A 14 -37.10 -45.77 -5.85
C VAL A 14 -36.00 -44.89 -6.44
N SER A 15 -35.97 -44.62 -7.73
CA SER A 15 -35.03 -43.68 -8.36
C SER A 15 -35.22 -42.24 -7.88
N PHE A 16 -36.44 -41.80 -7.60
CA PHE A 16 -36.74 -40.48 -7.07
C PHE A 16 -36.26 -40.31 -5.62
N PHE A 17 -36.31 -41.34 -4.80
CA PHE A 17 -35.77 -41.34 -3.45
C PHE A 17 -34.24 -41.45 -3.43
N LEU A 18 -33.61 -42.00 -4.45
CA LEU A 18 -32.13 -42.04 -4.57
C LEU A 18 -31.52 -40.72 -5.09
N LEU A 19 -32.33 -39.84 -5.67
CA LEU A 19 -31.90 -38.54 -6.16
C LEU A 19 -32.04 -37.42 -5.11
N SER A 20 -32.69 -37.69 -3.97
CA SER A 20 -32.83 -36.71 -2.86
C SER A 20 -31.72 -36.80 -1.81
N SER A 21 -30.72 -37.66 -2.03
CA SER A 21 -29.54 -37.74 -1.20
C SER A 21 -28.49 -36.75 -1.73
N CYS A 22 -28.06 -35.79 -0.96
CA CYS A 22 -26.90 -34.89 -1.14
C CYS A 22 -27.18 -33.39 -1.33
N LEU A 23 -28.31 -32.85 -0.87
CA LEU A 23 -28.37 -31.37 -0.76
C LEU A 23 -27.76 -30.83 0.53
N GLY A 24 -27.55 -31.68 1.55
CA GLY A 24 -26.87 -31.29 2.79
C GLY A 24 -25.35 -31.61 2.84
N ASP A 25 -24.86 -32.39 1.84
CA ASP A 25 -23.46 -32.83 1.81
C ASP A 25 -22.53 -31.81 1.14
N LEU A 26 -23.08 -30.72 0.64
CA LEU A 26 -22.33 -29.59 0.06
C LEU A 26 -22.01 -28.50 1.10
N ASP A 27 -22.66 -28.52 2.27
CA ASP A 27 -22.41 -27.63 3.41
C ASP A 27 -21.52 -28.33 4.45
N THR A 28 -20.42 -28.92 4.01
CA THR A 28 -19.46 -29.53 4.94
C THR A 28 -18.62 -28.45 5.60
N LEU A 29 -18.74 -28.32 6.89
CA LEU A 29 -17.75 -27.61 7.71
C LEU A 29 -16.45 -28.44 7.77
N PRO A 30 -15.28 -27.80 7.68
CA PRO A 30 -14.01 -28.50 7.86
C PRO A 30 -14.00 -29.26 9.20
N LEU A 31 -13.61 -30.53 9.16
CA LEU A 31 -13.50 -31.38 10.34
C LEU A 31 -12.29 -31.05 11.21
N ASP A 32 -11.37 -30.23 10.70
CA ASP A 32 -10.21 -29.75 11.47
C ASP A 32 -10.61 -28.51 12.26
N ASP A 33 -10.60 -28.64 13.59
CA ASP A 33 -10.89 -27.53 14.52
C ASP A 33 -9.88 -26.35 14.40
N ASN A 34 -8.75 -26.54 13.75
CA ASN A 34 -7.76 -25.52 13.48
C ASN A 34 -8.02 -24.73 12.17
N GLU A 35 -8.93 -25.19 11.32
CA GLU A 35 -9.37 -24.40 10.17
C GLU A 35 -10.37 -23.33 10.60
N LEU A 36 -9.99 -22.07 10.33
CA LEU A 36 -10.83 -20.90 10.62
C LEU A 36 -11.83 -20.70 9.47
N VAL A 37 -13.05 -21.15 9.66
CA VAL A 37 -14.19 -20.80 8.78
C VAL A 37 -14.76 -19.44 9.15
N GLY A 38 -15.38 -18.75 8.18
CA GLY A 38 -15.93 -17.40 8.38
C GLY A 38 -16.83 -17.27 9.60
N GLU A 39 -17.72 -18.24 9.85
CA GLU A 39 -18.61 -18.24 11.02
C GLU A 39 -17.82 -18.24 12.34
N LYS A 40 -16.73 -18.99 12.42
CA LYS A 40 -15.89 -19.07 13.62
C LYS A 40 -15.07 -17.76 13.81
N VAL A 41 -14.59 -17.16 12.73
CA VAL A 41 -13.88 -15.87 12.78
C VAL A 41 -14.80 -14.76 13.26
N TYR A 42 -16.01 -14.66 12.73
CA TYR A 42 -16.97 -13.61 13.07
C TYR A 42 -17.82 -13.91 14.32
N SER A 43 -17.50 -14.95 15.07
CA SER A 43 -18.21 -15.27 16.33
C SER A 43 -17.78 -14.42 17.54
N THR A 44 -16.69 -13.66 17.40
CA THR A 44 -16.13 -12.83 18.51
C THR A 44 -15.80 -11.41 18.04
N PRO A 45 -15.83 -10.41 18.94
CA PRO A 45 -15.40 -9.05 18.62
C PRO A 45 -13.96 -8.96 18.06
N GLU A 46 -13.04 -9.75 18.62
CA GLU A 46 -11.63 -9.83 18.19
C GLU A 46 -11.50 -10.32 16.76
N GLY A 47 -12.38 -11.23 16.33
CA GLY A 47 -12.43 -11.71 14.95
C GLY A 47 -12.74 -10.59 13.96
N TYR A 48 -13.68 -9.70 14.28
CA TYR A 48 -13.96 -8.52 13.44
C TYR A 48 -12.77 -7.56 13.37
N ILE A 49 -12.10 -7.32 14.50
CA ILE A 49 -10.88 -6.49 14.53
C ILE A 49 -9.78 -7.15 13.68
N GLY A 50 -9.62 -8.47 13.78
CA GLY A 50 -8.65 -9.23 13.00
C GLY A 50 -8.89 -9.13 11.49
N VAL A 51 -10.16 -9.17 11.03
CA VAL A 51 -10.49 -9.02 9.61
C VAL A 51 -10.29 -7.58 9.15
N LEU A 52 -10.65 -6.57 9.96
CA LEU A 52 -10.31 -5.18 9.65
C LEU A 52 -8.79 -4.99 9.55
N ALA A 53 -8.01 -5.55 10.46
CA ALA A 53 -6.55 -5.53 10.38
C ALA A 53 -6.03 -6.19 9.09
N LYS A 54 -6.69 -7.26 8.62
CA LYS A 54 -6.36 -7.90 7.33
C LYS A 54 -6.61 -6.97 6.14
N CYS A 55 -7.64 -6.10 6.18
CA CYS A 55 -7.84 -5.09 5.14
C CYS A 55 -6.62 -4.16 5.02
N TYR A 56 -6.08 -3.68 6.14
CA TYR A 56 -4.84 -2.88 6.16
C TYR A 56 -3.61 -3.69 5.72
N ALA A 57 -3.45 -4.88 6.28
CA ALA A 57 -2.31 -5.75 6.03
C ALA A 57 -2.22 -6.20 4.56
N SER A 58 -3.33 -6.25 3.83
CA SER A 58 -3.37 -6.62 2.41
C SER A 58 -2.54 -5.69 1.51
N LEU A 59 -2.31 -4.45 1.93
CA LEU A 59 -1.44 -3.49 1.25
C LEU A 59 0.05 -3.68 1.59
N ILE A 60 0.38 -4.51 2.57
CA ILE A 60 1.75 -4.73 3.05
C ILE A 60 2.19 -6.15 2.78
N GLN A 61 1.40 -7.12 3.25
CA GLN A 61 1.71 -8.54 3.24
C GLN A 61 1.23 -9.22 1.96
N THR A 62 1.87 -10.32 1.62
CA THR A 62 1.56 -11.16 0.46
C THR A 62 1.11 -12.58 0.84
N GLY A 63 0.95 -12.82 2.13
CA GLY A 63 0.51 -14.09 2.71
C GLY A 63 0.61 -14.07 4.23
N GLN A 64 0.25 -15.16 4.88
CA GLN A 64 0.19 -15.26 6.33
C GLN A 64 1.55 -15.56 7.00
N LYS A 65 2.54 -16.05 6.24
CA LYS A 65 3.83 -16.50 6.79
C LYS A 65 5.01 -15.58 6.47
N GLY A 66 4.76 -14.32 6.19
CA GLY A 66 5.79 -13.35 5.83
C GLY A 66 6.16 -13.40 4.34
N GLY A 67 7.11 -12.56 3.96
CA GLY A 67 7.36 -12.20 2.57
C GLY A 67 7.94 -13.28 1.65
N ASP A 68 8.39 -14.42 2.17
CA ASP A 68 8.98 -15.52 1.40
C ASP A 68 8.56 -16.87 1.98
N GLY A 69 7.37 -16.93 2.60
CA GLY A 69 6.93 -18.11 3.35
C GLY A 69 6.35 -19.23 2.50
N GLY A 70 6.22 -19.04 1.18
CA GLY A 70 5.68 -20.03 0.26
C GLY A 70 4.17 -20.27 0.37
N ASN A 71 3.45 -19.37 1.04
CA ASN A 71 2.00 -19.39 1.21
C ASN A 71 1.39 -18.06 0.77
N GLY A 72 1.69 -17.65 -0.45
CA GLY A 72 1.10 -16.47 -1.06
C GLY A 72 -0.42 -16.55 -1.08
N ASP A 73 -1.09 -15.43 -0.78
CA ASP A 73 -2.56 -15.33 -0.76
C ASP A 73 -3.16 -15.14 -2.17
N VAL A 74 -2.34 -14.84 -3.17
CA VAL A 74 -2.74 -14.79 -4.58
C VAL A 74 -1.99 -15.88 -5.35
N PRO A 75 -2.66 -16.95 -5.81
CA PRO A 75 -2.01 -18.03 -6.52
C PRO A 75 -1.47 -17.59 -7.88
N GLY A 76 -0.36 -18.18 -8.31
CA GLY A 76 0.22 -17.97 -9.64
C GLY A 76 1.06 -16.71 -9.80
N ILE A 77 1.26 -15.92 -8.75
CA ILE A 77 2.19 -14.78 -8.77
C ILE A 77 3.32 -14.96 -7.76
N ASP A 78 4.44 -14.29 -8.02
CA ASP A 78 5.60 -14.34 -7.14
C ASP A 78 5.31 -13.60 -5.82
N GLU A 79 5.43 -14.28 -4.69
CA GLU A 79 5.12 -13.71 -3.38
C GLU A 79 6.05 -12.55 -3.01
N GLY A 80 7.34 -12.69 -3.25
CA GLY A 80 8.34 -11.68 -2.89
C GLY A 80 8.26 -10.40 -3.73
N TYR A 81 7.92 -10.52 -5.02
CA TYR A 81 7.83 -9.38 -5.95
C TYR A 81 6.44 -8.75 -6.00
N SER A 82 5.39 -9.50 -5.70
CA SER A 82 4.02 -9.06 -5.89
C SER A 82 3.47 -8.17 -4.77
N GLY A 83 4.24 -7.89 -3.72
CA GLY A 83 3.78 -6.97 -2.67
C GLY A 83 3.38 -5.62 -3.26
N TYR A 84 2.17 -5.13 -2.88
CA TYR A 84 1.58 -3.92 -3.44
C TYR A 84 2.54 -2.72 -3.42
N THR A 85 3.11 -2.42 -2.27
CA THR A 85 3.99 -1.25 -2.10
C THR A 85 5.30 -1.36 -2.89
N ARG A 86 5.80 -2.58 -3.11
CA ARG A 86 6.96 -2.83 -3.98
C ARG A 86 6.60 -2.60 -5.45
N ALA A 87 5.47 -3.14 -5.90
CA ALA A 87 5.00 -2.95 -7.26
C ALA A 87 4.69 -1.45 -7.52
N LEU A 88 4.03 -0.78 -6.57
CA LEU A 88 3.74 0.66 -6.66
C LEU A 88 5.02 1.48 -6.81
N PHE A 89 6.06 1.21 -6.02
CA PHE A 89 7.33 1.91 -6.13
C PHE A 89 7.98 1.74 -7.51
N TYR A 90 7.95 0.52 -8.07
CA TYR A 90 8.41 0.31 -9.44
C TYR A 90 7.61 1.11 -10.47
N LEU A 91 6.27 1.13 -10.34
CA LEU A 91 5.38 1.84 -11.28
C LEU A 91 5.56 3.35 -11.22
N GLN A 92 5.85 3.90 -10.04
CA GLN A 92 6.03 5.33 -9.85
C GLN A 92 7.45 5.81 -10.16
N GLU A 93 8.48 5.00 -9.87
CA GLU A 93 9.87 5.46 -9.89
C GLU A 93 10.69 4.94 -11.07
N ALA A 94 10.40 3.73 -11.58
CA ALA A 94 11.26 3.12 -12.60
C ALA A 94 11.23 3.86 -13.95
N CYS A 95 10.14 4.55 -14.25
CA CYS A 95 9.99 5.35 -15.49
C CYS A 95 10.36 6.84 -15.32
N THR A 96 10.97 7.21 -14.17
CA THR A 96 11.37 8.60 -13.89
C THR A 96 12.87 8.82 -14.14
N ASP A 97 13.29 10.07 -14.01
CA ASP A 97 14.71 10.47 -14.03
C ASP A 97 15.38 10.39 -12.64
N GLU A 98 14.74 9.77 -11.64
CA GLU A 98 15.23 9.75 -10.26
C GLU A 98 16.00 8.48 -9.94
N ILE A 99 15.48 7.31 -10.31
CA ILE A 99 16.02 5.99 -9.92
C ILE A 99 16.20 5.08 -11.14
N VAL A 100 17.20 4.21 -11.08
CA VAL A 100 17.41 3.11 -12.01
C VAL A 100 17.52 1.79 -11.25
N PHE A 101 16.86 0.77 -11.76
CA PHE A 101 16.91 -0.58 -11.20
C PHE A 101 17.91 -1.47 -11.94
N HIS A 102 18.69 -2.21 -11.17
CA HIS A 102 19.77 -3.07 -11.68
C HIS A 102 19.28 -4.46 -12.10
N SER A 103 18.21 -4.98 -11.52
CA SER A 103 17.85 -6.39 -11.71
C SER A 103 17.53 -6.71 -13.16
N GLY A 104 18.15 -7.76 -13.67
CA GLY A 104 18.17 -8.16 -15.07
C GLY A 104 16.81 -8.50 -15.69
N GLY A 105 15.87 -7.57 -15.70
CA GLY A 105 14.61 -7.66 -16.42
C GLY A 105 13.58 -8.61 -15.82
N SER A 106 13.86 -9.24 -14.68
CA SER A 106 12.86 -10.06 -14.00
C SER A 106 11.64 -9.21 -13.62
N HIS A 107 10.47 -9.75 -13.84
CA HIS A 107 9.19 -9.12 -13.50
C HIS A 107 8.85 -7.79 -14.21
N GLY A 108 9.63 -7.35 -15.19
CA GLY A 108 9.30 -6.21 -16.05
C GLY A 108 9.87 -4.86 -15.59
N SER A 109 10.82 -4.82 -14.65
CA SER A 109 11.45 -3.56 -14.21
C SER A 109 12.17 -2.82 -15.35
N LEU A 110 12.78 -3.56 -16.30
CA LEU A 110 13.40 -2.96 -17.51
C LEU A 110 12.38 -2.42 -18.48
N SER A 111 11.23 -3.08 -18.63
CA SER A 111 10.16 -2.56 -19.49
C SER A 111 9.64 -1.22 -19.00
N LEU A 112 9.55 -1.03 -17.68
CA LEU A 112 9.22 0.27 -17.08
C LEU A 112 10.34 1.30 -17.34
N LEU A 113 11.61 0.93 -17.13
CA LEU A 113 12.74 1.82 -17.35
C LEU A 113 12.82 2.32 -18.79
N TYR A 114 12.54 1.45 -19.77
CA TYR A 114 12.56 1.79 -21.20
C TYR A 114 11.20 2.26 -21.74
N MET A 115 10.18 2.39 -20.88
CA MET A 115 8.82 2.81 -21.25
C MET A 115 8.21 1.97 -22.38
N ASN A 116 8.51 0.66 -22.39
CA ASN A 116 8.04 -0.30 -23.42
C ASN A 116 7.26 -1.46 -22.78
N TRP A 117 6.56 -1.18 -21.70
CA TRP A 117 5.69 -2.16 -21.04
C TRP A 117 4.47 -2.52 -21.89
N ASP A 118 3.89 -3.65 -21.59
CA ASP A 118 2.64 -4.16 -22.14
C ASP A 118 1.75 -4.76 -21.03
N PRO A 119 0.50 -5.19 -21.35
CA PRO A 119 -0.40 -5.77 -20.36
C PRO A 119 0.13 -7.05 -19.67
N SER A 120 1.14 -7.73 -20.23
CA SER A 120 1.75 -8.93 -19.63
C SER A 120 2.92 -8.61 -18.70
N THR A 121 3.32 -7.34 -18.59
CA THR A 121 4.38 -6.90 -17.69
C THR A 121 4.01 -7.21 -16.25
N LYS A 122 4.72 -8.15 -15.62
CA LYS A 122 4.32 -8.77 -14.34
C LYS A 122 4.07 -7.77 -13.22
N ILE A 123 4.92 -6.74 -13.09
CA ILE A 123 4.77 -5.72 -12.03
C ILE A 123 3.43 -4.97 -12.15
N ILE A 124 2.99 -4.70 -13.39
CA ILE A 124 1.67 -4.07 -13.65
C ILE A 124 0.55 -5.03 -13.20
N CYS A 125 0.63 -6.31 -13.57
CA CYS A 125 -0.34 -7.31 -13.14
C CYS A 125 -0.36 -7.48 -11.61
N TYR A 126 0.82 -7.48 -10.96
CA TYR A 126 0.92 -7.65 -9.51
C TYR A 126 0.21 -6.55 -8.74
N SER A 127 0.44 -5.29 -9.11
CA SER A 127 -0.26 -4.15 -8.50
C SER A 127 -1.77 -4.27 -8.67
N TYR A 128 -2.23 -4.64 -9.86
CA TYR A 128 -3.65 -4.85 -10.16
C TYR A 128 -4.28 -5.92 -9.25
N TYR A 129 -3.67 -7.10 -9.18
CA TYR A 129 -4.20 -8.19 -8.36
C TYR A 129 -4.21 -7.84 -6.87
N ARG A 130 -3.19 -7.14 -6.37
CA ARG A 130 -3.14 -6.71 -4.97
C ARG A 130 -4.21 -5.70 -4.62
N LEU A 131 -4.49 -4.74 -5.49
CA LEU A 131 -5.57 -3.77 -5.29
C LEU A 131 -6.93 -4.46 -5.22
N TYR A 132 -7.22 -5.39 -6.14
CA TYR A 132 -8.48 -6.14 -6.11
C TYR A 132 -8.58 -7.10 -4.93
N MET A 133 -7.47 -7.67 -4.47
CA MET A 133 -7.46 -8.48 -3.26
C MET A 133 -7.83 -7.64 -2.02
N ALA A 134 -7.26 -6.44 -1.90
CA ALA A 134 -7.61 -5.51 -0.82
C ALA A 134 -9.08 -5.09 -0.87
N ILE A 135 -9.61 -4.79 -2.07
CA ILE A 135 -11.05 -4.49 -2.28
C ILE A 135 -11.91 -5.66 -1.82
N ASN A 136 -11.55 -6.89 -2.16
CA ASN A 136 -12.31 -8.08 -1.77
C ASN A 136 -12.33 -8.28 -0.24
N TYR A 137 -11.22 -8.08 0.46
CA TYR A 137 -11.19 -8.13 1.93
C TYR A 137 -12.09 -7.05 2.54
N CYS A 138 -12.05 -5.83 2.01
CA CYS A 138 -12.94 -4.75 2.47
C CYS A 138 -14.42 -5.09 2.23
N ASN A 139 -14.77 -5.60 1.05
CA ASN A 139 -16.14 -5.99 0.73
C ASN A 139 -16.63 -7.14 1.62
N GLU A 140 -15.79 -8.13 1.89
CA GLU A 140 -16.11 -9.21 2.81
C GLU A 140 -16.38 -8.68 4.22
N PHE A 141 -15.48 -7.86 4.75
CA PHE A 141 -15.69 -7.22 6.05
C PHE A 141 -17.00 -6.43 6.11
N LEU A 142 -17.32 -5.66 5.07
CA LEU A 142 -18.54 -4.85 5.01
C LEU A 142 -19.81 -5.71 4.93
N ARG A 143 -19.80 -6.83 4.20
CA ARG A 143 -20.90 -7.80 4.17
C ARG A 143 -21.13 -8.47 5.51
N GLU A 144 -20.06 -8.82 6.21
CA GLU A 144 -20.13 -9.56 7.47
C GLU A 144 -20.36 -8.67 8.70
N SER A 145 -20.18 -7.37 8.59
CA SER A 145 -20.28 -6.40 9.69
C SER A 145 -21.59 -5.59 9.67
N THR A 146 -22.65 -6.08 9.05
CA THR A 146 -23.98 -5.45 9.12
C THR A 146 -24.62 -5.63 10.51
N GLU A 147 -25.44 -4.68 10.92
CA GLU A 147 -26.12 -4.73 12.22
C GLU A 147 -26.90 -6.04 12.43
N GLY A 148 -27.58 -6.55 11.39
CA GLY A 148 -28.31 -7.83 11.43
C GLY A 148 -27.35 -8.97 11.79
N LYS A 149 -26.24 -9.13 11.05
CA LYS A 149 -25.27 -10.19 11.32
C LYS A 149 -24.59 -10.07 12.69
N LEU A 150 -24.33 -8.86 13.16
CA LEU A 150 -23.80 -8.64 14.51
C LEU A 150 -24.78 -9.14 15.58
N LYS A 151 -26.08 -8.86 15.40
CA LYS A 151 -27.13 -9.33 16.32
C LYS A 151 -27.31 -10.85 16.26
N ASP A 152 -27.36 -11.41 15.08
CA ASP A 152 -27.52 -12.86 14.87
C ASP A 152 -26.37 -13.67 15.50
N ARG A 153 -25.15 -13.08 15.52
CA ARG A 153 -23.96 -13.67 16.14
C ARG A 153 -23.76 -13.30 17.61
N GLY A 154 -24.63 -12.49 18.18
CA GLY A 154 -24.58 -12.09 19.60
C GLY A 154 -23.41 -11.17 19.98
N VAL A 155 -22.78 -10.50 19.02
CA VAL A 155 -21.63 -9.60 19.23
C VAL A 155 -21.99 -8.12 19.12
N TYR A 156 -23.25 -7.79 18.84
CA TYR A 156 -23.72 -6.42 18.59
C TYR A 156 -23.40 -5.48 19.75
N ASP A 157 -23.76 -5.85 20.99
CA ASP A 157 -23.59 -4.98 22.16
C ASP A 157 -22.13 -4.61 22.41
N ALA A 158 -21.21 -5.51 22.10
CA ALA A 158 -19.78 -5.25 22.26
C ALA A 158 -19.19 -4.37 21.14
N LEU A 159 -19.80 -4.37 19.95
CA LEU A 159 -19.24 -3.72 18.77
C LEU A 159 -20.01 -2.49 18.29
N GLN A 160 -21.26 -2.27 18.72
CA GLN A 160 -22.14 -1.23 18.19
C GLN A 160 -21.53 0.19 18.22
N ALA A 161 -20.70 0.50 19.20
CA ALA A 161 -20.08 1.83 19.33
C ALA A 161 -18.92 2.04 18.34
N GLU A 162 -18.15 1.01 18.06
CA GLU A 162 -16.94 1.09 17.21
C GLU A 162 -17.20 0.66 15.76
N MET A 163 -18.16 -0.23 15.52
CA MET A 163 -18.42 -0.79 14.19
C MET A 163 -18.67 0.26 13.10
N PRO A 164 -19.37 1.38 13.33
CA PRO A 164 -19.52 2.43 12.32
C PRO A 164 -18.15 2.97 11.85
N TYR A 165 -17.19 3.13 12.77
CA TYR A 165 -15.83 3.57 12.44
C TYR A 165 -15.04 2.48 11.68
N TYR A 166 -15.14 1.21 12.12
CA TYR A 166 -14.48 0.09 11.43
C TYR A 166 -14.97 -0.06 10.00
N ARG A 167 -16.29 0.09 9.77
CA ARG A 167 -16.86 0.10 8.43
C ARG A 167 -16.38 1.28 7.59
N ALA A 168 -16.29 2.48 8.18
CA ALA A 168 -15.76 3.66 7.49
C ALA A 168 -14.29 3.47 7.10
N GLU A 169 -13.48 2.83 7.93
CA GLU A 169 -12.09 2.50 7.61
C GLU A 169 -11.98 1.51 6.45
N ALA A 170 -12.76 0.44 6.45
CA ALA A 170 -12.79 -0.52 5.34
C ALA A 170 -13.23 0.15 4.02
N ARG A 171 -14.25 1.02 4.07
CA ARG A 171 -14.69 1.84 2.93
C ARG A 171 -13.56 2.76 2.45
N PHE A 172 -12.80 3.37 3.35
CA PHE A 172 -11.66 4.22 3.00
C PHE A 172 -10.56 3.43 2.27
N ILE A 173 -10.17 2.25 2.78
CA ILE A 173 -9.16 1.40 2.12
C ILE A 173 -9.63 1.01 0.73
N ARG A 174 -10.89 0.66 0.56
CA ARG A 174 -11.50 0.38 -0.74
C ARG A 174 -11.47 1.59 -1.69
N ALA A 175 -11.86 2.76 -1.21
CA ALA A 175 -11.81 4.01 -1.98
C ALA A 175 -10.37 4.35 -2.41
N TYR A 176 -9.40 4.18 -1.51
CA TYR A 176 -7.99 4.31 -1.83
C TYR A 176 -7.57 3.34 -2.94
N CYS A 177 -7.94 2.07 -2.85
CA CYS A 177 -7.62 1.09 -3.90
C CYS A 177 -8.22 1.47 -5.25
N TYR A 178 -9.48 1.94 -5.27
CA TYR A 178 -10.11 2.44 -6.51
C TYR A 178 -9.47 3.73 -7.03
N SER A 179 -8.98 4.62 -6.16
CA SER A 179 -8.20 5.79 -6.60
C SER A 179 -6.91 5.38 -7.32
N MET A 180 -6.24 4.33 -6.84
CA MET A 180 -5.06 3.77 -7.49
C MET A 180 -5.38 3.05 -8.80
N ILE A 181 -6.55 2.40 -8.90
CA ILE A 181 -7.04 1.84 -10.17
C ILE A 181 -7.33 2.96 -11.17
N CYS A 182 -7.95 4.04 -10.73
CA CYS A 182 -8.20 5.24 -11.55
C CYS A 182 -6.90 5.84 -12.10
N ASP A 183 -5.87 5.95 -11.25
CA ASP A 183 -4.57 6.49 -11.60
C ASP A 183 -3.81 5.57 -12.56
N LEU A 184 -3.52 4.34 -12.13
CA LEU A 184 -2.59 3.43 -12.82
C LEU A 184 -3.20 2.76 -14.05
N TYR A 185 -4.52 2.47 -14.05
CA TYR A 185 -5.17 1.67 -15.09
C TYR A 185 -6.28 2.42 -15.83
N GLY A 186 -6.80 3.48 -15.25
CA GLY A 186 -7.89 4.28 -15.81
C GLY A 186 -9.25 3.64 -15.58
N SER A 187 -9.54 2.51 -16.17
CA SER A 187 -10.80 1.78 -16.03
C SER A 187 -10.57 0.41 -15.39
N GLY A 188 -11.61 -0.16 -14.83
CA GLY A 188 -11.52 -1.49 -14.23
C GLY A 188 -12.87 -2.04 -13.77
N PRO A 189 -12.95 -3.36 -13.47
CA PRO A 189 -14.12 -3.95 -12.85
C PRO A 189 -14.47 -3.26 -11.54
N PHE A 190 -15.75 -3.03 -11.29
CA PHE A 190 -16.23 -2.43 -10.05
C PHE A 190 -17.02 -3.46 -9.24
N ILE A 191 -16.56 -3.70 -8.02
CA ILE A 191 -17.19 -4.62 -7.06
C ILE A 191 -17.33 -3.90 -5.71
N ASP A 192 -18.50 -4.06 -5.08
CA ASP A 192 -18.76 -3.62 -3.71
C ASP A 192 -19.42 -4.74 -2.89
N GLU A 193 -19.73 -4.46 -1.65
CA GLU A 193 -20.34 -5.41 -0.72
C GLU A 193 -21.78 -5.79 -1.05
N THR A 194 -22.44 -5.06 -1.93
CA THR A 194 -23.84 -5.32 -2.31
C THR A 194 -23.97 -6.36 -3.40
N MET A 195 -22.89 -6.68 -4.09
CA MET A 195 -22.87 -7.68 -5.17
C MET A 195 -22.68 -9.08 -4.59
N ASP A 196 -23.41 -10.04 -5.14
CA ASP A 196 -23.26 -11.45 -4.75
C ASP A 196 -21.88 -12.00 -5.10
N VAL A 197 -21.37 -12.87 -4.23
CA VAL A 197 -20.09 -13.56 -4.44
C VAL A 197 -20.17 -14.41 -5.70
N GLY A 198 -19.19 -14.28 -6.58
CA GLY A 198 -19.16 -14.98 -7.88
C GLY A 198 -19.80 -14.20 -9.03
N THR A 199 -20.40 -13.05 -8.78
CA THR A 199 -20.88 -12.15 -9.84
C THR A 199 -19.70 -11.62 -10.66
N ILE A 200 -19.82 -11.69 -11.99
CA ILE A 200 -18.84 -11.06 -12.89
C ILE A 200 -19.11 -9.54 -12.91
N PRO A 201 -18.19 -8.72 -12.41
CA PRO A 201 -18.43 -7.30 -12.31
C PRO A 201 -18.34 -6.61 -13.67
N HIS A 202 -19.14 -5.56 -13.84
CA HIS A 202 -19.02 -4.67 -14.99
C HIS A 202 -17.80 -3.76 -14.85
N GLN A 203 -17.17 -3.47 -15.97
CA GLN A 203 -16.10 -2.50 -16.03
C GLN A 203 -16.68 -1.08 -15.92
N LYS A 204 -16.13 -0.27 -15.01
CA LYS A 204 -16.36 1.17 -14.95
C LYS A 204 -15.26 1.93 -15.68
N THR A 205 -15.65 3.02 -16.32
CA THR A 205 -14.73 4.00 -16.92
C THR A 205 -13.95 4.76 -15.84
N ARG A 206 -12.87 5.43 -16.26
CA ARG A 206 -12.09 6.29 -15.34
C ARG A 206 -12.97 7.38 -14.70
N GLN A 207 -13.89 7.97 -15.45
CA GLN A 207 -14.83 8.96 -14.92
C GLN A 207 -15.73 8.39 -13.83
N GLU A 208 -16.31 7.22 -14.05
CA GLU A 208 -17.20 6.58 -13.07
C GLU A 208 -16.44 6.13 -11.80
N ILE A 209 -15.18 5.69 -11.94
CA ILE A 209 -14.33 5.35 -10.79
C ILE A 209 -13.95 6.63 -10.04
N TYR A 210 -13.58 7.70 -10.75
CA TYR A 210 -13.30 9.00 -10.14
C TYR A 210 -14.51 9.52 -9.35
N ASP A 211 -15.69 9.52 -9.95
CA ASP A 211 -16.91 10.01 -9.32
C ASP A 211 -17.26 9.16 -8.07
N TYR A 212 -17.08 7.85 -8.11
CA TYR A 212 -17.21 6.98 -6.95
C TYR A 212 -16.22 7.34 -5.84
N VAL A 213 -14.93 7.46 -6.17
CA VAL A 213 -13.87 7.76 -5.18
C VAL A 213 -14.14 9.09 -4.49
N VAL A 214 -14.52 10.11 -5.26
CA VAL A 214 -14.85 11.44 -4.70
C VAL A 214 -16.05 11.34 -3.78
N SER A 215 -17.18 10.81 -4.26
CA SER A 215 -18.43 10.71 -3.48
C SER A 215 -18.24 9.89 -2.20
N GLU A 216 -17.59 8.73 -2.30
CA GLU A 216 -17.31 7.85 -1.16
C GLU A 216 -16.41 8.54 -0.13
N THR A 217 -15.34 9.20 -0.60
CA THR A 217 -14.38 9.83 0.31
C THR A 217 -14.93 11.10 0.95
N GLU A 218 -15.79 11.87 0.25
CA GLU A 218 -16.48 13.03 0.85
C GLU A 218 -17.38 12.60 2.02
N GLU A 219 -18.15 11.52 1.87
CA GLU A 219 -18.96 10.97 2.96
C GLU A 219 -18.07 10.54 4.15
N LEU A 220 -16.94 9.90 3.88
CA LEU A 220 -16.00 9.43 4.90
C LEU A 220 -15.37 10.58 5.71
N THR A 221 -15.35 11.81 5.22
CA THR A 221 -14.89 12.97 6.01
C THR A 221 -15.72 13.23 7.28
N THR A 222 -16.92 12.67 7.35
CA THR A 222 -17.81 12.79 8.50
C THR A 222 -17.94 11.49 9.30
N LEU A 223 -17.68 10.35 8.69
CA LEU A 223 -17.86 9.02 9.29
C LEU A 223 -16.62 8.50 10.00
N LEU A 224 -15.42 8.88 9.56
CA LEU A 224 -14.17 8.49 10.21
C LEU A 224 -14.01 9.25 11.55
N LYS A 225 -13.19 8.69 12.45
CA LYS A 225 -12.85 9.34 13.71
C LYS A 225 -12.19 10.71 13.48
N GLU A 226 -12.35 11.60 14.45
CA GLU A 226 -11.70 12.91 14.47
C GLU A 226 -10.18 12.81 14.35
N PRO A 227 -9.49 13.88 13.91
CA PRO A 227 -8.04 13.90 13.78
C PRO A 227 -7.33 13.37 15.03
N LYS A 228 -6.44 12.40 14.84
CA LYS A 228 -5.67 11.75 15.91
C LYS A 228 -6.49 11.09 17.03
N ARG A 229 -7.75 10.73 16.77
CA ARG A 229 -8.59 9.99 17.72
C ARG A 229 -8.66 8.49 17.43
N ASN A 230 -8.01 8.04 16.36
CA ASN A 230 -7.85 6.62 16.08
C ASN A 230 -6.52 6.10 16.61
N GLU A 231 -6.39 4.78 16.67
CA GLU A 231 -5.13 4.11 16.99
C GLU A 231 -4.11 4.35 15.87
N TYR A 232 -2.83 4.33 16.24
CA TYR A 232 -1.76 4.46 15.25
C TYR A 232 -1.86 3.37 14.16
N GLY A 233 -1.59 3.75 12.94
CA GLY A 233 -1.72 2.86 11.77
C GLY A 233 -3.12 2.84 11.15
N ARG A 234 -4.14 3.28 11.87
CA ARG A 234 -5.52 3.34 11.40
C ARG A 234 -5.88 4.74 10.89
N VAL A 235 -6.68 4.79 9.84
CA VAL A 235 -7.08 6.05 9.19
C VAL A 235 -8.07 6.84 10.04
N ASP A 236 -7.96 8.17 9.95
CA ASP A 236 -8.89 9.13 10.51
C ASP A 236 -9.39 10.09 9.42
N ARG A 237 -10.14 11.13 9.79
CA ARG A 237 -10.68 12.12 8.83
C ARG A 237 -9.62 12.83 8.01
N VAL A 238 -8.42 12.99 8.57
CA VAL A 238 -7.31 13.65 7.86
C VAL A 238 -6.88 12.82 6.66
N SER A 239 -6.94 11.49 6.77
CA SER A 239 -6.67 10.58 5.66
C SER A 239 -7.67 10.77 4.51
N ALA A 240 -8.96 11.00 4.83
CA ALA A 240 -9.97 11.27 3.81
C ALA A 240 -9.75 12.65 3.15
N TRP A 241 -9.45 13.69 3.92
CA TRP A 241 -9.11 15.00 3.36
C TRP A 241 -7.88 14.95 2.47
N PHE A 242 -6.85 14.19 2.88
CA PHE A 242 -5.65 14.00 2.11
C PHE A 242 -5.91 13.29 0.78
N LEU A 243 -6.72 12.21 0.80
CA LEU A 243 -7.08 11.48 -0.41
C LEU A 243 -7.88 12.38 -1.36
N LEU A 244 -8.83 13.17 -0.87
CA LEU A 244 -9.59 14.14 -1.67
C LEU A 244 -8.68 15.19 -2.29
N ALA A 245 -7.74 15.77 -1.52
CA ALA A 245 -6.78 16.72 -2.06
C ALA A 245 -6.01 16.13 -3.25
N ARG A 246 -5.53 14.90 -3.12
CA ARG A 246 -4.79 14.20 -4.18
C ARG A 246 -5.66 13.90 -5.39
N VAL A 247 -6.87 13.39 -5.19
CA VAL A 247 -7.81 13.03 -6.28
C VAL A 247 -8.26 14.28 -7.05
N TYR A 248 -8.59 15.35 -6.34
CA TYR A 248 -8.96 16.62 -6.98
C TYR A 248 -7.78 17.29 -7.71
N LEU A 249 -6.56 17.20 -7.17
CA LEU A 249 -5.36 17.72 -7.84
C LEU A 249 -5.12 17.06 -9.20
N ASN A 250 -5.42 15.77 -9.31
CA ASN A 250 -5.23 14.97 -10.52
C ASN A 250 -6.47 14.95 -11.45
N ALA A 251 -7.57 15.58 -11.08
CA ALA A 251 -8.84 15.51 -11.81
C ALA A 251 -8.74 15.99 -13.27
N GLU A 252 -7.95 17.05 -13.54
CA GLU A 252 -7.75 17.53 -14.91
C GLU A 252 -7.06 16.47 -15.77
N THR A 253 -6.00 15.84 -15.25
CA THR A 253 -5.26 14.79 -15.95
C THR A 253 -6.10 13.52 -16.14
N TRP A 254 -6.88 13.13 -15.13
CA TRP A 254 -7.61 11.86 -15.16
C TRP A 254 -8.91 11.93 -15.96
N VAL A 255 -9.68 13.03 -15.78
CA VAL A 255 -11.06 13.15 -16.26
C VAL A 255 -11.38 14.50 -16.91
N GLY A 256 -10.38 15.36 -17.14
CA GLY A 256 -10.56 16.66 -17.79
C GLY A 256 -11.32 17.70 -16.96
N LYS A 257 -11.43 17.51 -15.64
CA LYS A 257 -12.13 18.45 -14.75
C LYS A 257 -11.13 19.35 -14.01
N ASN A 258 -11.34 20.66 -14.06
CA ASN A 258 -10.56 21.59 -13.24
C ASN A 258 -11.12 21.61 -11.80
N GLU A 259 -10.42 20.95 -10.90
CA GLU A 259 -10.80 20.82 -9.49
C GLU A 259 -9.74 21.39 -8.53
N TYR A 260 -8.85 22.26 -9.00
CA TYR A 260 -7.75 22.79 -8.19
C TYR A 260 -8.22 23.55 -6.94
N THR A 261 -9.38 24.21 -7.00
CA THR A 261 -9.96 24.86 -5.82
C THR A 261 -10.33 23.84 -4.74
N ASN A 262 -10.93 22.72 -5.10
CA ASN A 262 -11.23 21.63 -4.16
C ASN A 262 -9.96 20.96 -3.66
N ALA A 263 -8.96 20.76 -4.53
CA ALA A 263 -7.63 20.24 -4.12
C ALA A 263 -6.99 21.14 -3.04
N TYR A 264 -6.95 22.46 -3.28
CA TYR A 264 -6.43 23.40 -2.29
C TYR A 264 -7.22 23.38 -0.98
N LYS A 265 -8.56 23.43 -1.06
CA LYS A 265 -9.45 23.39 0.10
C LYS A 265 -9.12 22.21 1.03
N TYR A 266 -9.03 21.00 0.49
CA TYR A 266 -8.77 19.82 1.29
C TYR A 266 -7.30 19.72 1.74
N ALA A 267 -6.33 20.11 0.93
CA ALA A 267 -4.94 20.20 1.34
C ALA A 267 -4.74 21.21 2.49
N LYS A 268 -5.38 22.38 2.38
CA LYS A 268 -5.40 23.39 3.45
C LYS A 268 -5.99 22.84 4.73
N LYS A 269 -7.09 22.09 4.64
CA LYS A 269 -7.74 21.45 5.79
C LYS A 269 -6.83 20.45 6.48
N VAL A 270 -6.09 19.63 5.73
CA VAL A 270 -5.04 18.73 6.30
C VAL A 270 -4.03 19.54 7.10
N ILE A 271 -3.54 20.65 6.55
CA ILE A 271 -2.49 21.49 7.16
C ILE A 271 -3.00 22.18 8.43
N THR A 272 -4.21 22.76 8.40
CA THR A 272 -4.69 23.65 9.46
C THR A 272 -5.50 22.95 10.54
N GLU A 273 -6.19 21.85 10.22
CA GLU A 273 -7.11 21.15 11.11
C GLU A 273 -6.65 19.72 11.43
N GLY A 274 -5.68 19.16 10.65
CA GLY A 274 -5.26 17.77 10.77
C GLY A 274 -4.49 17.44 12.04
N ASN A 275 -3.82 18.42 12.64
CA ASN A 275 -2.99 18.23 13.84
C ASN A 275 -1.85 17.22 13.66
N TYR A 276 -1.26 17.17 12.44
CA TYR A 276 -0.07 16.39 12.09
C TYR A 276 1.06 17.37 11.68
N PRO A 277 1.76 18.02 12.65
CA PRO A 277 2.77 18.99 12.34
C PRO A 277 3.96 18.36 11.62
N LEU A 278 4.65 19.15 10.79
CA LEU A 278 5.88 18.73 10.12
C LEU A 278 6.90 18.21 11.13
N ALA A 279 7.64 17.18 10.74
CA ALA A 279 8.72 16.64 11.53
C ALA A 279 9.84 17.68 11.70
N SER A 280 10.39 17.78 12.91
CA SER A 280 11.53 18.63 13.18
C SER A 280 12.82 18.11 12.54
N ASP A 281 12.94 16.80 12.34
CA ASP A 281 13.99 16.14 11.58
C ASP A 281 13.40 15.29 10.47
N TYR A 282 13.65 15.68 9.22
CA TYR A 282 13.20 14.97 8.03
C TYR A 282 13.60 13.47 8.04
N ARG A 283 14.76 13.14 8.57
CA ARG A 283 15.27 11.77 8.56
C ARG A 283 14.46 10.84 9.44
N HIS A 284 13.90 11.35 10.55
CA HIS A 284 13.08 10.54 11.47
C HIS A 284 11.87 9.87 10.79
N ILE A 285 11.34 10.49 9.74
CA ILE A 285 10.22 9.94 8.97
C ILE A 285 10.55 8.54 8.38
N PHE A 286 11.83 8.23 8.19
CA PHE A 286 12.33 7.07 7.45
C PHE A 286 13.16 6.11 8.32
N LEU A 287 13.01 6.18 9.63
CA LEU A 287 13.72 5.36 10.62
C LEU A 287 12.77 4.38 11.34
N ALA A 288 13.33 3.41 12.04
CA ALA A 288 12.59 2.30 12.65
C ALA A 288 11.63 2.71 13.78
N ASP A 289 11.80 3.89 14.35
CA ASP A 289 10.93 4.48 15.37
C ASP A 289 10.07 5.63 14.81
N ASN A 290 9.80 5.64 13.51
CA ASN A 290 9.00 6.66 12.84
C ASN A 290 7.51 6.65 13.23
N ASN A 291 7.04 5.59 13.89
CA ASN A 291 5.73 5.56 14.54
C ASN A 291 5.56 6.67 15.59
N THR A 292 6.65 7.24 16.08
CA THR A 292 6.64 8.41 16.98
C THR A 292 6.75 9.75 16.23
N CYS A 293 6.84 9.74 14.90
CA CYS A 293 6.93 10.93 14.07
C CYS A 293 5.56 11.61 13.94
N SER A 294 5.52 12.92 14.21
CA SER A 294 4.27 13.70 14.21
C SER A 294 3.66 13.93 12.83
N GLU A 295 4.48 13.86 11.76
CA GLU A 295 4.09 14.24 10.40
C GLU A 295 3.30 13.17 9.66
N ILE A 296 3.42 11.91 10.07
CA ILE A 296 2.81 10.78 9.37
C ILE A 296 1.32 10.72 9.67
N ILE A 297 0.49 10.87 8.63
CA ILE A 297 -0.97 10.84 8.71
C ILE A 297 -1.47 9.41 8.61
N TRP A 298 -1.04 8.68 7.58
CA TRP A 298 -1.38 7.28 7.38
C TRP A 298 -0.14 6.48 7.01
N PRO A 299 0.38 5.69 7.95
CA PRO A 299 1.43 4.71 7.68
C PRO A 299 0.84 3.39 7.22
N LEU A 300 1.59 2.62 6.45
CA LEU A 300 1.46 1.17 6.40
C LEU A 300 2.44 0.59 7.40
N VAL A 301 1.91 0.06 8.48
CA VAL A 301 2.70 -0.42 9.63
C VAL A 301 3.48 -1.66 9.24
N GLN A 302 4.79 -1.63 9.48
CA GLN A 302 5.68 -2.77 9.27
C GLN A 302 6.36 -3.16 10.59
N ASP A 303 6.47 -4.45 10.81
CA ASP A 303 7.10 -5.01 11.99
C ASP A 303 7.96 -6.21 11.60
N ALA A 304 9.20 -6.24 12.05
CA ALA A 304 10.16 -7.27 11.68
C ALA A 304 9.75 -8.68 12.15
N ASP A 305 8.89 -8.78 13.17
CA ASP A 305 8.45 -10.03 13.75
C ASP A 305 7.03 -10.42 13.33
N TYR A 306 6.09 -9.46 13.24
CA TYR A 306 4.66 -9.73 13.06
C TYR A 306 4.09 -9.31 11.70
N ALA A 307 4.63 -8.26 11.07
CA ALA A 307 4.16 -7.76 9.78
C ALA A 307 5.26 -7.87 8.70
N GLN A 308 5.81 -9.07 8.56
CA GLN A 308 6.93 -9.35 7.66
C GLN A 308 6.50 -9.27 6.20
N SER A 309 7.31 -8.60 5.38
CA SER A 309 7.10 -8.47 3.94
C SER A 309 8.42 -8.30 3.21
N SER A 310 8.51 -8.82 1.99
CA SER A 310 9.58 -8.47 1.01
C SER A 310 9.25 -7.23 0.19
N ALA A 311 8.20 -6.48 0.57
CA ALA A 311 7.77 -5.21 -0.01
C ALA A 311 7.99 -4.06 1.00
N GLY A 312 7.40 -2.91 0.74
CA GLY A 312 7.44 -1.74 1.61
C GLY A 312 8.86 -1.27 1.90
N THR A 313 9.09 -0.87 3.13
CA THR A 313 10.41 -0.34 3.55
C THR A 313 11.49 -1.41 3.60
N ASN A 314 11.14 -2.67 3.81
CA ASN A 314 12.09 -3.77 3.68
C ASN A 314 12.69 -3.85 2.27
N PHE A 315 11.84 -3.70 1.24
CA PHE A 315 12.29 -3.60 -0.15
C PHE A 315 13.14 -2.34 -0.36
N LEU A 316 12.68 -1.18 0.10
CA LEU A 316 13.37 0.10 -0.10
C LEU A 316 14.77 0.09 0.50
N ILE A 317 14.92 -0.37 1.74
CA ILE A 317 16.23 -0.47 2.41
C ILE A 317 17.15 -1.41 1.63
N LYS A 318 16.69 -2.63 1.34
CA LYS A 318 17.53 -3.65 0.71
C LYS A 318 17.85 -3.38 -0.75
N ALA A 319 16.90 -2.78 -1.49
CA ALA A 319 17.12 -2.46 -2.89
C ALA A 319 18.09 -1.30 -3.11
N LEU A 320 18.05 -0.30 -2.22
CA LEU A 320 18.84 0.93 -2.33
C LEU A 320 20.23 0.84 -1.69
N MET A 321 20.52 -0.23 -0.96
CA MET A 321 21.79 -0.46 -0.28
C MET A 321 22.31 -1.87 -0.54
N ASN A 322 23.64 -2.07 -0.46
CA ASN A 322 24.26 -3.39 -0.48
C ASN A 322 24.90 -3.74 0.89
N GLY A 323 25.29 -5.00 1.06
CA GLY A 323 25.86 -5.50 2.31
C GLY A 323 27.10 -4.73 2.79
N PRO A 324 28.11 -4.45 1.92
CA PRO A 324 29.30 -3.70 2.31
C PRO A 324 29.06 -2.32 2.90
N MET A 325 27.98 -1.64 2.52
CA MET A 325 27.62 -0.31 3.05
C MET A 325 27.32 -0.31 4.55
N ASP A 326 26.95 -1.46 5.13
CA ASP A 326 26.59 -1.55 6.55
C ASP A 326 27.76 -1.20 7.48
N SER A 327 29.01 -1.35 7.02
CA SER A 327 30.21 -0.94 7.76
C SER A 327 30.35 0.60 7.89
N TYR A 328 29.75 1.35 6.97
CA TYR A 328 29.79 2.82 6.94
C TYR A 328 28.53 3.45 7.54
N VAL A 329 27.39 2.89 7.15
CA VAL A 329 26.09 3.42 7.54
C VAL A 329 25.27 2.32 8.19
N LYS A 330 25.06 2.31 9.44
CA LYS A 330 24.18 1.29 10.05
C LYS A 330 22.85 1.23 9.33
N THR A 331 22.64 0.15 8.58
CA THR A 331 21.41 -0.06 7.76
C THR A 331 20.27 -0.63 8.59
N GLY A 332 20.61 -1.36 9.67
CA GLY A 332 19.70 -2.09 10.54
C GLY A 332 19.15 -3.38 9.90
N VAL A 333 19.65 -3.76 8.72
CA VAL A 333 19.40 -5.06 8.08
C VAL A 333 20.72 -5.84 7.89
N GLY A 334 21.81 -5.31 8.38
CA GLY A 334 23.16 -5.89 8.28
C GLY A 334 23.58 -6.10 6.82
N SER A 335 24.28 -7.18 6.55
CA SER A 335 24.79 -7.52 5.21
C SER A 335 23.71 -7.96 4.21
N ARG A 336 22.41 -7.79 4.50
CA ARG A 336 21.29 -8.31 3.69
C ARG A 336 20.81 -7.37 2.59
N GLY A 337 21.53 -6.29 2.32
CA GLY A 337 21.24 -5.38 1.21
C GLY A 337 21.42 -6.06 -0.16
N TRP A 338 20.54 -5.74 -1.12
CA TRP A 338 20.53 -6.35 -2.46
C TRP A 338 21.24 -5.52 -3.52
N GLY A 339 21.33 -4.19 -3.33
CA GLY A 339 21.94 -3.28 -4.30
C GLY A 339 21.25 -3.28 -5.66
N ASN A 340 19.93 -3.24 -5.70
CA ASN A 340 19.16 -3.34 -6.93
C ASN A 340 18.77 -1.98 -7.54
N ALA A 341 18.82 -0.91 -6.78
CA ALA A 341 18.39 0.41 -7.23
C ALA A 341 19.45 1.47 -6.89
N ARG A 342 19.62 2.44 -7.76
CA ARG A 342 20.56 3.56 -7.64
C ARG A 342 19.91 4.86 -8.07
N VAL A 343 20.39 5.96 -7.54
CA VAL A 343 19.95 7.30 -7.89
C VAL A 343 20.56 7.74 -9.21
N LYS A 344 19.76 8.35 -10.08
CA LYS A 344 20.24 8.95 -11.33
C LYS A 344 20.82 10.34 -11.09
N VAL A 345 21.73 10.75 -11.97
CA VAL A 345 22.39 12.09 -11.94
C VAL A 345 21.38 13.22 -11.86
N ALA A 346 20.27 13.12 -12.60
CA ALA A 346 19.24 14.15 -12.67
C ALA A 346 18.64 14.48 -11.29
N LEU A 347 18.54 13.49 -10.39
CA LEU A 347 18.12 13.74 -9.01
C LEU A 347 19.27 14.29 -8.17
N VAL A 348 20.48 13.74 -8.30
CA VAL A 348 21.65 14.19 -7.53
C VAL A 348 21.93 15.67 -7.78
N ASP A 349 21.83 16.13 -9.03
CA ASP A 349 22.08 17.52 -9.45
C ASP A 349 21.05 18.54 -8.93
N LYS A 350 19.96 18.08 -8.29
CA LYS A 350 19.03 18.98 -7.59
C LYS A 350 19.56 19.49 -6.24
N PHE A 351 20.65 18.94 -5.75
CA PHE A 351 21.25 19.30 -4.47
C PHE A 351 22.56 20.05 -4.66
N ASP A 352 22.91 20.92 -3.71
CA ASP A 352 24.20 21.60 -3.68
C ASP A 352 25.33 20.56 -3.69
N GLU A 353 26.42 20.83 -4.40
CA GLU A 353 27.55 19.89 -4.60
C GLU A 353 28.10 19.34 -3.28
N ALA A 354 28.21 20.19 -2.26
CA ALA A 354 28.67 19.79 -0.92
C ALA A 354 27.73 18.75 -0.25
N ASP A 355 26.43 18.80 -0.55
CA ASP A 355 25.44 17.89 0.01
C ASP A 355 25.36 16.56 -0.77
N GLN A 356 25.89 16.51 -2.00
CA GLN A 356 25.88 15.28 -2.82
C GLN A 356 26.86 14.23 -2.28
N THR A 357 27.90 14.62 -1.54
CA THR A 357 28.97 13.73 -1.07
C THR A 357 28.61 13.05 0.25
N PHE A 358 28.98 11.77 0.37
CA PHE A 358 28.98 11.06 1.65
C PHE A 358 30.31 11.26 2.37
N TYR A 359 30.23 11.56 3.66
CA TYR A 359 31.39 11.72 4.51
C TYR A 359 31.42 10.66 5.61
N GLU A 360 32.50 9.90 5.74
CA GLU A 360 32.64 8.83 6.75
C GLU A 360 32.54 9.35 8.19
N ASN A 361 32.99 10.57 8.41
CA ASN A 361 32.89 11.24 9.71
C ASN A 361 31.54 11.90 9.98
N ASP A 362 30.63 11.87 8.99
CA ASP A 362 29.24 12.34 9.08
C ASP A 362 28.28 11.40 8.36
N PRO A 363 28.18 10.11 8.77
CA PRO A 363 27.38 9.10 8.06
C PRO A 363 25.86 9.35 8.15
N TRP A 364 25.46 10.33 8.94
CA TRP A 364 24.06 10.76 9.09
C TRP A 364 23.74 12.02 8.30
N GLY A 365 24.74 12.71 7.77
CA GLY A 365 24.57 13.96 7.07
C GLY A 365 24.09 15.08 8.00
N ASP A 366 24.58 15.10 9.25
CA ASP A 366 24.20 16.14 10.24
C ASP A 366 24.68 17.52 9.81
N ASN A 367 25.79 17.57 9.08
CA ASN A 367 26.40 18.82 8.60
C ASN A 367 25.90 19.25 7.22
N LYS A 368 25.09 18.42 6.53
CA LYS A 368 24.49 18.78 5.24
C LYS A 368 23.49 19.91 5.40
N LYS A 369 23.49 20.85 4.47
CA LYS A 369 22.53 21.95 4.39
C LYS A 369 21.12 21.42 4.09
N ASP A 370 21.03 20.53 3.11
CA ASP A 370 19.77 19.82 2.79
C ASP A 370 19.82 18.37 3.32
N LYS A 371 19.05 18.12 4.38
CA LYS A 371 18.96 16.79 5.02
C LYS A 371 18.32 15.73 4.13
N ARG A 372 17.71 16.10 3.02
CA ARG A 372 17.13 15.17 2.03
C ARG A 372 18.20 14.53 1.16
N ALA A 373 19.39 15.10 1.05
CA ALA A 373 20.51 14.59 0.26
C ALA A 373 21.16 13.35 0.93
N GLN A 374 20.41 12.27 1.01
CA GLN A 374 20.80 11.01 1.65
C GLN A 374 21.46 10.06 0.64
N PHE A 375 22.62 10.48 0.08
CA PHE A 375 23.39 9.70 -0.89
C PHE A 375 24.60 9.02 -0.22
N PHE A 376 24.95 7.83 -0.70
CA PHE A 376 26.18 7.13 -0.38
C PHE A 376 27.05 7.07 -1.65
N THR A 377 28.29 7.56 -1.53
CA THR A 377 29.17 7.80 -2.69
C THR A 377 30.49 7.04 -2.66
N ILE A 378 30.83 6.38 -1.54
CA ILE A 378 32.11 5.68 -1.40
C ILE A 378 32.15 4.48 -2.36
N GLY A 379 33.11 4.50 -3.27
CA GLY A 379 33.25 3.47 -4.30
C GLY A 379 32.22 3.55 -5.44
N HIS A 380 31.34 4.58 -5.43
CA HIS A 380 30.34 4.77 -6.48
C HIS A 380 30.73 5.89 -7.45
N THR A 381 30.33 5.75 -8.70
CA THR A 381 30.35 6.83 -9.69
C THR A 381 29.04 7.61 -9.63
N LYS A 382 29.05 8.89 -10.00
CA LYS A 382 27.81 9.68 -10.09
C LYS A 382 26.95 9.21 -11.27
N GLU A 383 27.59 8.83 -12.36
CA GLU A 383 26.94 8.37 -13.57
C GLU A 383 26.40 6.94 -13.41
N THR A 384 25.14 6.74 -13.77
CA THR A 384 24.50 5.41 -13.82
C THR A 384 24.81 4.67 -15.12
N TRP A 385 25.21 5.40 -16.17
CA TRP A 385 25.59 4.87 -17.47
C TRP A 385 27.10 5.02 -17.68
N VAL A 386 27.78 3.92 -18.00
CA VAL A 386 29.20 3.92 -18.38
C VAL A 386 29.30 3.29 -19.75
N GLU A 387 29.85 4.03 -20.73
CA GLU A 387 30.04 3.55 -22.11
C GLU A 387 30.82 2.23 -22.15
N GLY A 388 30.36 1.28 -22.97
CA GLY A 388 30.98 -0.03 -23.11
C GLY A 388 30.73 -1.00 -21.95
N LYS A 389 30.02 -0.62 -20.89
CA LYS A 389 29.62 -1.52 -19.82
C LYS A 389 28.12 -1.78 -19.88
N ALA A 390 27.74 -3.04 -19.63
CA ALA A 390 26.33 -3.38 -19.52
C ALA A 390 25.71 -2.56 -18.38
N PHE A 391 24.85 -1.64 -18.73
CA PHE A 391 24.13 -0.67 -17.88
C PHE A 391 23.60 -1.24 -16.56
N GLN A 392 23.43 -2.53 -16.48
CA GLN A 392 22.61 -3.17 -15.45
C GLN A 392 23.41 -3.97 -14.42
N LYS A 393 24.73 -4.09 -14.54
CA LYS A 393 25.45 -5.12 -13.78
C LYS A 393 26.29 -4.62 -12.62
N THR A 394 26.36 -3.32 -12.39
CA THR A 394 27.26 -2.79 -11.36
C THR A 394 26.49 -1.81 -10.48
N PHE A 395 26.28 -2.19 -9.23
CA PHE A 395 25.58 -1.35 -8.24
C PHE A 395 26.33 -0.03 -8.02
N GLU A 396 27.64 -0.04 -8.17
CA GLU A 396 28.53 1.12 -7.98
C GLU A 396 28.40 2.19 -9.09
N ASN A 397 27.71 1.90 -10.19
CA ASN A 397 27.38 2.88 -11.23
C ASN A 397 26.10 3.64 -10.88
N GLY A 398 26.24 4.82 -10.31
CA GLY A 398 25.21 5.65 -9.68
C GLY A 398 25.34 5.63 -8.16
N TYR A 399 24.94 6.71 -7.50
CA TYR A 399 24.96 6.78 -6.04
C TYR A 399 23.89 5.86 -5.43
N ALA A 400 24.23 5.22 -4.29
CA ALA A 400 23.23 4.54 -3.48
C ALA A 400 22.43 5.55 -2.65
N CYS A 401 21.23 5.17 -2.22
CA CYS A 401 20.38 6.03 -1.40
C CYS A 401 20.23 5.42 0.00
N ILE A 402 20.58 6.20 1.01
CA ILE A 402 20.56 5.81 2.43
C ILE A 402 19.45 6.51 3.22
N LYS A 403 18.40 6.94 2.54
CA LYS A 403 17.24 7.60 3.13
C LYS A 403 16.52 6.73 4.15
N TRP A 404 16.30 5.47 3.81
CA TRP A 404 15.61 4.48 4.64
C TRP A 404 16.60 3.65 5.43
N ARG A 405 16.45 3.59 6.76
CA ARG A 405 17.32 2.78 7.63
C ARG A 405 16.51 2.15 8.75
N ASN A 406 16.71 0.87 9.00
CA ASN A 406 16.03 0.15 10.08
C ASN A 406 16.72 0.35 11.44
N VAL A 407 16.98 1.60 11.78
CA VAL A 407 17.59 2.07 13.03
C VAL A 407 16.75 3.20 13.61
N THR A 408 16.85 3.44 14.91
CA THR A 408 16.10 4.50 15.57
C THR A 408 16.73 5.88 15.31
N LYS A 409 16.00 6.96 15.63
CA LYS A 409 16.50 8.34 15.61
C LYS A 409 17.73 8.55 16.50
N ASP A 410 17.88 7.74 17.54
CA ASP A 410 19.06 7.72 18.41
C ASP A 410 20.21 6.90 17.81
N ARG A 411 20.08 6.48 16.54
CA ARG A 411 21.12 5.78 15.75
C ARG A 411 21.44 4.38 16.26
N LYS A 412 20.47 3.74 16.93
CA LYS A 412 20.59 2.38 17.45
C LYS A 412 19.92 1.39 16.52
N GLU A 413 20.59 0.28 16.27
CA GLU A 413 19.95 -0.89 15.66
C GLU A 413 18.97 -1.50 16.65
N LEU A 414 17.83 -2.03 16.15
CA LEU A 414 16.86 -2.72 16.99
C LEU A 414 17.42 -4.05 17.52
N VAL A 415 18.25 -4.70 16.70
CA VAL A 415 18.94 -5.97 17.03
C VAL A 415 20.38 -5.86 16.49
N ASP A 416 21.36 -6.26 17.28
CA ASP A 416 22.76 -6.32 16.85
C ASP A 416 22.93 -7.16 15.59
N GLY A 417 23.59 -6.59 14.56
CA GLY A 417 23.75 -7.23 13.25
C GLY A 417 22.50 -7.17 12.36
N GLY A 418 21.49 -6.40 12.74
CA GLY A 418 20.29 -6.10 11.97
C GLY A 418 19.27 -7.24 11.91
N THR A 419 18.08 -6.94 11.46
CA THR A 419 16.96 -7.87 11.30
C THR A 419 16.81 -8.35 9.85
N LYS A 420 16.12 -9.48 9.66
CA LYS A 420 15.77 -9.96 8.30
C LYS A 420 14.76 -9.05 7.62
N TYR A 421 13.81 -8.48 8.38
CA TYR A 421 12.77 -7.59 7.90
C TYR A 421 12.87 -6.23 8.58
N SER A 422 12.28 -5.21 7.96
CA SER A 422 12.26 -3.84 8.47
C SER A 422 11.08 -3.61 9.42
N SER A 423 11.31 -2.79 10.44
CA SER A 423 10.27 -2.22 11.30
C SER A 423 10.01 -0.73 11.01
N VAL A 424 10.51 -0.23 9.88
CA VAL A 424 10.21 1.15 9.45
C VAL A 424 8.84 1.16 8.80
N ASP A 425 7.91 1.92 9.32
CA ASP A 425 6.60 2.10 8.71
C ASP A 425 6.71 2.87 7.39
N LEU A 426 5.90 2.50 6.40
CA LEU A 426 5.86 3.21 5.13
C LEU A 426 4.85 4.38 5.21
N PRO A 427 5.29 5.64 5.20
CA PRO A 427 4.38 6.78 5.24
C PRO A 427 3.66 6.94 3.90
N MET A 428 2.40 6.54 3.83
CA MET A 428 1.55 6.70 2.64
C MET A 428 1.08 8.13 2.48
N PHE A 429 0.66 8.76 3.59
CA PHE A 429 0.23 10.14 3.64
C PHE A 429 1.00 10.89 4.73
N ARG A 430 1.47 12.07 4.41
CA ARG A 430 2.18 12.93 5.34
C ARG A 430 1.94 14.42 5.04
N THR A 431 2.03 15.25 6.06
CA THR A 431 1.65 16.67 5.96
C THR A 431 2.50 17.46 4.97
N ALA A 432 3.79 17.14 4.81
CA ALA A 432 4.63 17.83 3.81
C ALA A 432 4.06 17.71 2.39
N ASP A 433 3.46 16.56 2.05
CA ASP A 433 2.83 16.33 0.75
C ASP A 433 1.57 17.21 0.59
N ALA A 434 0.80 17.43 1.67
CA ALA A 434 -0.32 18.35 1.65
C ALA A 434 0.10 19.81 1.38
N TYR A 435 1.24 20.25 1.91
CA TYR A 435 1.81 21.56 1.57
C TYR A 435 2.15 21.66 0.08
N LEU A 436 2.77 20.62 -0.49
CA LEU A 436 3.11 20.59 -1.91
C LEU A 436 1.86 20.57 -2.79
N MET A 437 0.83 19.78 -2.42
CA MET A 437 -0.46 19.76 -3.13
C MET A 437 -1.17 21.13 -3.07
N ALA A 438 -1.15 21.81 -1.93
CA ALA A 438 -1.71 23.16 -1.81
C ALA A 438 -0.97 24.15 -2.70
N ALA A 439 0.35 24.14 -2.69
CA ALA A 439 1.18 25.00 -3.53
C ALA A 439 0.92 24.75 -5.03
N GLU A 440 0.89 23.49 -5.45
CA GLU A 440 0.61 23.12 -6.83
C GLU A 440 -0.80 23.55 -7.26
N ALA A 441 -1.82 23.32 -6.43
CA ALA A 441 -3.19 23.74 -6.72
C ALA A 441 -3.32 25.24 -6.92
N ILE A 442 -2.65 26.05 -6.08
CA ILE A 442 -2.61 27.52 -6.23
C ILE A 442 -1.94 27.91 -7.57
N LEU A 443 -0.79 27.31 -7.89
CA LEU A 443 -0.05 27.61 -9.12
C LEU A 443 -0.82 27.20 -10.39
N ARG A 444 -1.68 26.19 -10.27
CA ARG A 444 -2.57 25.73 -11.36
C ARG A 444 -3.89 26.49 -11.43
N GLY A 445 -4.14 27.48 -10.57
CA GLY A 445 -5.27 28.38 -10.66
C GLY A 445 -6.43 28.06 -9.74
N ALA A 446 -6.17 27.50 -8.55
CA ALA A 446 -7.19 27.45 -7.50
C ALA A 446 -7.73 28.87 -7.22
N ALA A 447 -9.06 28.99 -7.06
CA ALA A 447 -9.71 30.28 -6.83
C ALA A 447 -9.37 30.89 -5.45
N GLU A 448 -8.89 30.04 -4.52
CA GLU A 448 -8.46 30.42 -3.18
C GLU A 448 -6.94 30.23 -3.04
N GLY A 449 -6.34 30.95 -2.09
CA GLY A 449 -4.90 30.96 -1.89
C GLY A 449 -4.19 32.02 -2.73
N THR A 450 -2.98 32.36 -2.33
CA THR A 450 -2.16 33.37 -3.00
C THR A 450 -0.84 32.77 -3.48
N ARG A 451 -0.28 33.34 -4.54
CA ARG A 451 1.04 32.92 -5.03
C ARG A 451 2.12 33.03 -3.95
N ALA A 452 2.02 34.01 -3.06
CA ALA A 452 2.95 34.16 -1.93
C ALA A 452 2.82 33.02 -0.89
N GLU A 453 1.61 32.44 -0.76
CA GLU A 453 1.39 31.25 0.08
C GLU A 453 1.95 29.97 -0.55
N ALA A 454 2.00 29.91 -1.88
CA ALA A 454 2.52 28.76 -2.63
C ALA A 454 4.07 28.71 -2.70
N LEU A 455 4.77 29.84 -2.45
CA LEU A 455 6.22 29.98 -2.48
C LEU A 455 6.82 29.92 -1.08
#